data_fbf40cc5b241b2127e87767cbe9574f0
#
_entry.id   fbf40cc5b241b2127e87767cbe9574f0
#
_cell.length_a   1.000
_cell.length_b   1.000
_cell.length_c   1.000
_cell.angle_alpha   90.00
_cell.angle_beta   90.00
_cell.angle_gamma   90.00
#
_symmetry.space_group_name_H-M   'P 1'
#
loop_
_entity.id
_entity.type
_entity.pdbx_description
1 polymer ?
#
loop_
_entity_poly.entity_id
_entity_poly.type
_entity_poly.pdbx_seq_one_letter_code
_entity_poly.pdbx_strand_id
1 'polypeptide(L)'
;LVLLYMGLYYKTAGWLSDIALLCNVFLLLGVLVSFGAVLTLPGIAGIVLTMGMAVDANVIIYERIKEELRGGKGLSLAIKDGFSKAYSAIIDGQLTTIITGIVLFIFGNGPVQGFATTLIIGIITSVFCAIFITRLLIEWIVGKWGNITFSYKWSENFLSNTHFDFIRVRKVGYTIAVVLIALSCISFVARGLNLGACLLYTSPSP
;
A
#
# COMPACT_ATOMS: atom_id res chain seq x y z
N LEU A 1 -12.13 1.03 -7.65
CA LEU A 1 -11.30 0.25 -8.59
C LEU A 1 -10.43 -0.76 -7.85
N VAL A 2 -9.71 -0.35 -6.79
CA VAL A 2 -8.85 -1.25 -5.96
C VAL A 2 -9.66 -2.36 -5.28
N LEU A 3 -10.78 -2.04 -4.64
CA LEU A 3 -11.68 -3.00 -4.00
C LEU A 3 -12.19 -4.05 -5.01
N LEU A 4 -12.60 -3.59 -6.18
CA LEU A 4 -13.08 -4.47 -7.24
C LEU A 4 -11.97 -5.42 -7.74
N TYR A 5 -10.75 -4.89 -7.88
CA TYR A 5 -9.60 -5.71 -8.24
C TYR A 5 -9.30 -6.76 -7.17
N MET A 6 -9.29 -6.40 -5.88
CA MET A 6 -9.05 -7.33 -4.77
C MET A 6 -10.11 -8.42 -4.71
N GLY A 7 -11.40 -8.08 -4.81
CA GLY A 7 -12.49 -9.04 -4.82
C GLY A 7 -12.42 -10.02 -6.00
N LEU A 8 -12.08 -9.53 -7.21
CA LEU A 8 -11.95 -10.36 -8.41
C LEU A 8 -10.72 -11.25 -8.39
N TYR A 9 -9.56 -10.76 -7.90
CA TYR A 9 -8.30 -11.48 -7.95
C TYR A 9 -8.17 -12.51 -6.82
N TYR A 10 -8.53 -12.14 -5.57
CA TYR A 10 -8.37 -12.99 -4.39
C TYR A 10 -9.65 -13.72 -3.96
N LYS A 11 -10.76 -13.55 -4.69
CA LYS A 11 -12.05 -14.21 -4.41
C LYS A 11 -12.50 -14.01 -2.96
N THR A 12 -12.61 -15.09 -2.16
CA THR A 12 -13.08 -14.99 -0.76
C THR A 12 -12.13 -14.20 0.13
N ALA A 13 -10.83 -14.34 -0.04
CA ALA A 13 -9.84 -13.56 0.71
C ALA A 13 -9.88 -12.06 0.32
N GLY A 14 -10.21 -11.74 -0.94
CA GLY A 14 -10.39 -10.36 -1.39
C GLY A 14 -11.55 -9.66 -0.69
N TRP A 15 -12.70 -10.28 -0.58
CA TRP A 15 -13.85 -9.73 0.17
C TRP A 15 -13.54 -9.49 1.64
N LEU A 16 -12.72 -10.36 2.26
CA LEU A 16 -12.24 -10.16 3.63
C LEU A 16 -11.33 -8.93 3.74
N SER A 17 -10.45 -8.75 2.76
CA SER A 17 -9.62 -7.55 2.68
C SER A 17 -10.44 -6.27 2.55
N ASP A 18 -11.52 -6.31 1.75
CA ASP A 18 -12.39 -5.16 1.57
C ASP A 18 -13.12 -4.80 2.87
N ILE A 19 -13.57 -5.79 3.64
CA ILE A 19 -14.16 -5.57 4.98
C ILE A 19 -13.10 -4.98 5.92
N ALA A 20 -11.89 -5.53 5.94
CA ALA A 20 -10.80 -5.00 6.77
C ALA A 20 -10.44 -3.56 6.39
N LEU A 21 -10.47 -3.22 5.10
CA LEU A 21 -10.24 -1.86 4.62
C LEU A 21 -11.35 -0.90 5.06
N LEU A 22 -12.61 -1.31 5.01
CA LEU A 22 -13.72 -0.52 5.55
C LEU A 22 -13.54 -0.28 7.05
N CYS A 23 -13.20 -1.31 7.82
CA CYS A 23 -12.87 -1.15 9.24
C CYS A 23 -11.73 -0.18 9.47
N ASN A 24 -10.68 -0.23 8.63
CA ASN A 24 -9.56 0.71 8.70
C ASN A 24 -10.01 2.16 8.48
N VAL A 25 -10.85 2.42 7.48
CA VAL A 25 -11.40 3.75 7.23
C VAL A 25 -12.19 4.27 8.43
N PHE A 26 -13.05 3.44 9.01
CA PHE A 26 -13.81 3.80 10.21
C PHE A 26 -12.90 4.10 11.40
N LEU A 27 -11.88 3.27 11.64
CA LEU A 27 -10.91 3.50 12.70
C LEU A 27 -10.12 4.78 12.47
N LEU A 28 -9.63 5.02 11.26
CA LEU A 28 -8.90 6.22 10.89
C LEU A 28 -9.73 7.46 11.16
N LEU A 29 -10.97 7.51 10.67
CA LEU A 29 -11.87 8.65 10.89
C LEU A 29 -12.20 8.83 12.38
N GLY A 30 -12.46 7.74 13.10
CA GLY A 30 -12.71 7.78 14.54
C GLY A 30 -11.53 8.37 15.33
N VAL A 31 -10.32 7.96 15.00
CA VAL A 31 -9.11 8.48 15.63
C VAL A 31 -8.90 9.96 15.29
N LEU A 32 -9.05 10.36 14.02
CA LEU A 32 -8.93 11.76 13.61
C LEU A 32 -9.92 12.69 14.34
N VAL A 33 -11.17 12.24 14.47
CA VAL A 33 -12.20 12.99 15.21
C VAL A 33 -11.86 13.07 16.70
N SER A 34 -11.39 11.98 17.30
CA SER A 34 -10.96 11.95 18.71
C SER A 34 -9.83 12.91 19.03
N PHE A 35 -8.88 13.06 18.11
CA PHE A 35 -7.76 14.01 18.27
C PHE A 35 -8.14 15.45 17.89
N GLY A 36 -9.36 15.70 17.44
CA GLY A 36 -9.77 17.04 16.98
C GLY A 36 -8.99 17.52 15.76
N ALA A 37 -8.47 16.58 14.96
CA ALA A 37 -7.64 16.92 13.81
C ALA A 37 -8.46 17.66 12.74
N VAL A 38 -7.99 18.82 12.32
CA VAL A 38 -8.63 19.59 11.25
C VAL A 38 -8.35 18.93 9.92
N LEU A 39 -9.40 18.52 9.23
CA LEU A 39 -9.29 17.92 7.91
C LEU A 39 -8.94 19.02 6.89
N THR A 40 -7.66 19.10 6.55
CA THR A 40 -7.16 19.98 5.49
C THR A 40 -7.25 19.28 4.13
N LEU A 41 -7.24 20.05 3.04
CA LEU A 41 -7.26 19.47 1.67
C LEU A 41 -6.09 18.50 1.45
N PRO A 42 -4.84 18.77 1.84
CA PRO A 42 -3.77 17.77 1.83
C PRO A 42 -4.00 16.62 2.81
N GLY A 43 -4.69 16.83 3.93
CA GLY A 43 -5.06 15.77 4.86
C GLY A 43 -5.98 14.72 4.21
N ILE A 44 -6.94 15.16 3.38
CA ILE A 44 -7.79 14.24 2.61
C ILE A 44 -6.92 13.42 1.62
N ALA A 45 -5.95 14.04 0.96
CA ALA A 45 -5.00 13.32 0.11
C ALA A 45 -4.20 12.28 0.90
N GLY A 46 -3.81 12.59 2.14
CA GLY A 46 -3.18 11.64 3.06
C GLY A 46 -4.06 10.42 3.36
N ILE A 47 -5.36 10.62 3.60
CA ILE A 47 -6.31 9.52 3.81
C ILE A 47 -6.38 8.61 2.58
N VAL A 48 -6.52 9.17 1.38
CA VAL A 48 -6.58 8.39 0.13
C VAL A 48 -5.29 7.61 -0.10
N LEU A 49 -4.14 8.23 0.18
CA LEU A 49 -2.84 7.58 0.09
C LEU A 49 -2.72 6.40 1.05
N THR A 50 -3.10 6.58 2.31
CA THR A 50 -3.03 5.51 3.32
C THR A 50 -3.99 4.36 3.03
N MET A 51 -5.15 4.62 2.41
CA MET A 51 -6.04 3.56 1.93
C MET A 51 -5.36 2.69 0.85
N GLY A 52 -4.62 3.30 -0.08
CA GLY A 52 -3.86 2.56 -1.09
C GLY A 52 -2.80 1.66 -0.45
N MET A 53 -2.04 2.19 0.51
CA MET A 53 -1.00 1.44 1.23
C MET A 53 -1.57 0.34 2.15
N ALA A 54 -2.78 0.52 2.68
CA ALA A 54 -3.44 -0.50 3.48
C ALA A 54 -3.76 -1.77 2.68
N VAL A 55 -4.12 -1.61 1.41
CA VAL A 55 -4.37 -2.75 0.51
C VAL A 55 -3.08 -3.52 0.22
N ASP A 56 -1.95 -2.84 0.03
CA ASP A 56 -0.65 -3.49 -0.24
C ASP A 56 -0.23 -4.43 0.88
N ALA A 57 -0.47 -4.08 2.14
CA ALA A 57 -0.20 -4.96 3.28
C ALA A 57 -1.00 -6.27 3.19
N ASN A 58 -2.28 -6.21 2.83
CA ASN A 58 -3.12 -7.40 2.63
C ASN A 58 -2.65 -8.26 1.45
N VAL A 59 -2.23 -7.63 0.35
CA VAL A 59 -1.67 -8.32 -0.82
C VAL A 59 -0.41 -9.11 -0.43
N ILE A 60 0.52 -8.50 0.30
CA ILE A 60 1.75 -9.16 0.77
C ILE A 60 1.40 -10.40 1.62
N ILE A 61 0.45 -10.28 2.54
CA ILE A 61 0.00 -11.40 3.38
C ILE A 61 -0.56 -12.54 2.51
N TYR A 62 -1.45 -12.22 1.58
CA TYR A 62 -2.09 -13.25 0.74
C TYR A 62 -1.11 -13.93 -0.21
N GLU A 63 -0.17 -13.20 -0.79
CA GLU A 63 0.87 -13.81 -1.64
C GLU A 63 1.79 -14.73 -0.83
N ARG A 64 2.14 -14.37 0.41
CA ARG A 64 2.89 -15.25 1.31
C ARG A 64 2.11 -16.50 1.70
N ILE A 65 0.81 -16.39 1.99
CA ILE A 65 -0.04 -17.55 2.25
C ILE A 65 -0.12 -18.46 1.02
N LYS A 66 -0.26 -17.90 -0.19
CA LYS A 66 -0.25 -18.67 -1.43
C LYS A 66 1.08 -19.40 -1.65
N GLU A 67 2.20 -18.75 -1.36
CA GLU A 67 3.53 -19.35 -1.46
C GLU A 67 3.65 -20.59 -0.55
N GLU A 68 3.20 -20.47 0.71
CA GLU A 68 3.22 -21.56 1.67
C GLU A 68 2.26 -22.71 1.27
N LEU A 69 1.09 -22.40 0.70
CA LEU A 69 0.15 -23.38 0.17
C LEU A 69 0.73 -24.12 -1.03
N ARG A 70 1.43 -23.43 -1.95
CA ARG A 70 2.15 -24.06 -3.07
C ARG A 70 3.28 -24.96 -2.59
N GLY A 71 3.88 -24.67 -1.44
CA GLY A 71 4.86 -25.51 -0.76
C GLY A 71 4.27 -26.80 -0.15
N GLY A 72 2.96 -27.04 -0.31
CA GLY A 72 2.29 -28.27 0.16
C GLY A 72 1.87 -28.24 1.63
N LYS A 73 1.91 -27.08 2.31
CA LYS A 73 1.45 -26.96 3.69
C LYS A 73 -0.07 -26.96 3.80
N GLY A 74 -0.59 -27.51 4.89
CA GLY A 74 -2.01 -27.41 5.21
C GLY A 74 -2.46 -25.96 5.43
N LEU A 75 -3.73 -25.64 5.13
CA LEU A 75 -4.29 -24.29 5.13
C LEU A 75 -4.01 -23.52 6.44
N SER A 76 -4.23 -24.12 7.59
CA SER A 76 -4.03 -23.46 8.89
C SER A 76 -2.57 -23.11 9.15
N LEU A 77 -1.65 -24.00 8.78
CA LEU A 77 -0.21 -23.77 8.91
C LEU A 77 0.28 -22.72 7.91
N ALA A 78 -0.20 -22.78 6.67
CA ALA A 78 0.13 -21.81 5.63
C ALA A 78 -0.32 -20.40 6.00
N ILE A 79 -1.49 -20.24 6.62
CA ILE A 79 -1.95 -18.94 7.14
C ILE A 79 -1.00 -18.44 8.23
N LYS A 80 -0.70 -19.27 9.23
CA LYS A 80 0.18 -18.88 10.35
C LYS A 80 1.57 -18.47 9.87
N ASP A 81 2.18 -19.27 9.00
CA ASP A 81 3.52 -19.01 8.47
C ASP A 81 3.51 -17.81 7.50
N GLY A 82 2.46 -17.66 6.69
CA GLY A 82 2.29 -16.53 5.78
C GLY A 82 2.22 -15.20 6.52
N PHE A 83 1.42 -15.11 7.58
CA PHE A 83 1.38 -13.91 8.43
C PHE A 83 2.72 -13.63 9.11
N SER A 84 3.39 -14.67 9.65
CA SER A 84 4.68 -14.51 10.30
C SER A 84 5.76 -13.97 9.35
N LYS A 85 5.80 -14.47 8.11
CA LYS A 85 6.76 -14.01 7.11
C LYS A 85 6.41 -12.63 6.53
N ALA A 86 5.13 -12.33 6.37
CA ALA A 86 4.68 -11.03 5.88
C ALA A 86 4.91 -9.90 6.90
N TYR A 87 4.86 -10.21 8.20
CA TYR A 87 4.97 -9.23 9.28
C TYR A 87 6.21 -8.34 9.17
N SER A 88 7.39 -8.93 9.01
CA SER A 88 8.65 -8.19 8.87
C SER A 88 8.60 -7.24 7.66
N ALA A 89 8.18 -7.72 6.49
CA ALA A 89 8.13 -6.92 5.29
C ALA A 89 7.14 -5.74 5.40
N ILE A 90 6.00 -5.95 6.06
CA ILE A 90 5.00 -4.89 6.28
C ILE A 90 5.54 -3.84 7.23
N ILE A 91 6.13 -4.24 8.36
CA ILE A 91 6.68 -3.30 9.34
C ILE A 91 7.83 -2.50 8.73
N ASP A 92 8.76 -3.15 8.04
CA ASP A 92 9.90 -2.49 7.41
C ASP A 92 9.45 -1.46 6.36
N GLY A 93 8.48 -1.82 5.54
CA GLY A 93 7.92 -0.91 4.53
C GLY A 93 7.19 0.29 5.13
N GLN A 94 6.46 0.10 6.22
CA GLN A 94 5.71 1.17 6.88
C GLN A 94 6.58 2.06 7.78
N LEU A 95 7.66 1.51 8.34
CA LEU A 95 8.58 2.25 9.20
C LEU A 95 9.21 3.45 8.47
N THR A 96 9.65 3.24 7.22
CA THR A 96 10.23 4.31 6.41
C THR A 96 9.23 5.44 6.15
N THR A 97 7.97 5.10 5.90
CA THR A 97 6.91 6.08 5.66
C THR A 97 6.52 6.82 6.95
N ILE A 98 6.50 6.14 8.10
CA ILE A 98 6.28 6.78 9.41
C ILE A 98 7.39 7.80 9.71
N ILE A 99 8.66 7.45 9.49
CA ILE A 99 9.79 8.36 9.69
C ILE A 99 9.62 9.60 8.81
N THR A 100 9.27 9.43 7.54
CA THR A 100 8.99 10.55 6.63
C THR A 100 7.81 11.41 7.15
N GLY A 101 6.74 10.78 7.62
CA GLY A 101 5.60 11.47 8.23
C GLY A 101 5.99 12.29 9.46
N ILE A 102 6.84 11.75 10.35
CA ILE A 102 7.35 12.46 11.52
C ILE A 102 8.18 13.69 11.12
N VAL A 103 9.07 13.52 10.13
CA VAL A 103 9.85 14.64 9.60
C VAL A 103 8.94 15.73 9.04
N LEU A 104 7.93 15.35 8.25
CA LEU A 104 6.94 16.29 7.72
C LEU A 104 6.10 16.95 8.82
N PHE A 105 5.82 16.26 9.91
CA PHE A 105 5.10 16.81 11.06
C PHE A 105 5.92 17.86 11.82
N ILE A 106 7.22 17.61 12.01
CA ILE A 106 8.12 18.50 12.76
C ILE A 106 8.46 19.75 11.95
N PHE A 107 8.77 19.59 10.67
CA PHE A 107 9.23 20.68 9.80
C PHE A 107 8.10 21.30 8.96
N GLY A 108 6.95 20.64 8.86
CA GLY A 108 5.80 21.12 8.11
C GLY A 108 5.04 22.22 8.83
N ASN A 109 4.50 23.15 8.07
CA ASN A 109 3.66 24.23 8.58
C ASN A 109 2.26 24.16 7.94
N GLY A 110 1.24 24.47 8.75
CA GLY A 110 -0.14 24.58 8.27
C GLY A 110 -0.67 23.32 7.52
N PRO A 111 -0.98 23.43 6.23
CA PRO A 111 -1.56 22.31 5.47
C PRO A 111 -0.69 21.06 5.42
N VAL A 112 0.65 21.21 5.41
CA VAL A 112 1.61 20.08 5.37
C VAL A 112 1.59 19.30 6.68
N GLN A 113 1.46 19.99 7.81
CA GLN A 113 1.34 19.36 9.12
C GLN A 113 0.04 18.54 9.23
N GLY A 114 -1.08 19.05 8.68
CA GLY A 114 -2.34 18.31 8.58
C GLY A 114 -2.21 17.04 7.75
N PHE A 115 -1.50 17.10 6.62
CA PHE A 115 -1.18 15.92 5.82
C PHE A 115 -0.34 14.90 6.61
N ALA A 116 0.73 15.36 7.27
CA ALA A 116 1.61 14.49 8.05
C ALA A 116 0.85 13.79 9.19
N THR A 117 -0.04 14.49 9.88
CA THR A 117 -0.87 13.92 10.95
C THR A 117 -1.76 12.80 10.42
N THR A 118 -2.49 13.04 9.32
CA THR A 118 -3.35 12.03 8.71
C THR A 118 -2.57 10.83 8.19
N LEU A 119 -1.36 11.08 7.64
CA LEU A 119 -0.47 10.04 7.16
C LEU A 119 -0.01 9.12 8.30
N ILE A 120 0.52 9.67 9.41
CA ILE A 120 1.00 8.89 10.55
C ILE A 120 -0.12 8.06 11.17
N ILE A 121 -1.26 8.68 11.46
CA ILE A 121 -2.42 7.99 12.04
C ILE A 121 -2.92 6.91 11.08
N GLY A 122 -3.00 7.21 9.78
CA GLY A 122 -3.45 6.28 8.75
C GLY A 122 -2.55 5.06 8.62
N ILE A 123 -1.23 5.21 8.71
CA ILE A 123 -0.30 4.08 8.67
C ILE A 123 -0.47 3.21 9.91
N ILE A 124 -0.54 3.78 11.10
CA ILE A 124 -0.71 3.03 12.35
C ILE A 124 -2.01 2.23 12.31
N THR A 125 -3.13 2.84 11.93
CA THR A 125 -4.42 2.15 11.81
C THR A 125 -4.42 1.09 10.72
N SER A 126 -3.77 1.33 9.58
CA SER A 126 -3.70 0.38 8.47
C SER A 126 -2.87 -0.86 8.82
N VAL A 127 -1.72 -0.69 9.48
CA VAL A 127 -0.90 -1.82 9.98
C VAL A 127 -1.68 -2.64 11.00
N PHE A 128 -2.35 -1.99 11.93
CA PHE A 128 -3.20 -2.66 12.91
C PHE A 128 -4.32 -3.47 12.22
N CYS A 129 -5.03 -2.88 11.27
CA CYS A 129 -6.10 -3.58 10.54
C CYS A 129 -5.56 -4.74 9.70
N ALA A 130 -4.45 -4.54 8.98
CA ALA A 130 -3.88 -5.59 8.12
C ALA A 130 -3.37 -6.79 8.92
N ILE A 131 -2.72 -6.55 10.06
CA ILE A 131 -2.13 -7.64 10.86
C ILE A 131 -3.17 -8.27 11.78
N PHE A 132 -3.97 -7.48 12.47
CA PHE A 132 -4.86 -7.97 13.52
C PHE A 132 -6.27 -8.28 12.98
N ILE A 133 -6.93 -7.32 12.35
CA ILE A 133 -8.32 -7.50 11.88
C ILE A 133 -8.39 -8.51 10.75
N THR A 134 -7.51 -8.42 9.76
CA THR A 134 -7.49 -9.36 8.63
C THR A 134 -7.22 -10.79 9.12
N ARG A 135 -6.30 -10.97 10.07
CA ARG A 135 -6.02 -12.27 10.66
C ARG A 135 -7.22 -12.84 11.39
N LEU A 136 -7.88 -12.05 12.26
CA LEU A 136 -9.09 -12.44 12.96
C LEU A 136 -10.20 -12.88 11.99
N LEU A 137 -10.43 -12.12 10.93
CA LEU A 137 -11.44 -12.43 9.92
C LEU A 137 -11.12 -13.74 9.20
N ILE A 138 -9.87 -13.96 8.83
CA ILE A 138 -9.45 -15.21 8.16
C ILE A 138 -9.59 -16.39 9.10
N GLU A 139 -9.09 -16.31 10.33
CA GLU A 139 -9.19 -17.40 11.33
C GLU A 139 -10.67 -17.72 11.66
N TRP A 140 -11.52 -16.70 11.77
CA TRP A 140 -12.95 -16.88 12.01
C TRP A 140 -13.66 -17.62 10.87
N ILE A 141 -13.35 -17.27 9.61
CA ILE A 141 -13.97 -17.92 8.45
C ILE A 141 -13.41 -19.34 8.25
N VAL A 142 -12.11 -19.55 8.43
CA VAL A 142 -11.52 -20.90 8.36
C VAL A 142 -12.13 -21.80 9.42
N GLY A 143 -12.34 -21.31 10.64
CA GLY A 143 -12.98 -22.05 11.72
C GLY A 143 -14.44 -22.42 11.43
N LYS A 144 -15.18 -21.56 10.70
CA LYS A 144 -16.61 -21.77 10.43
C LYS A 144 -16.89 -22.55 9.14
N TRP A 145 -16.12 -22.32 8.08
CA TRP A 145 -16.40 -22.84 6.73
C TRP A 145 -15.30 -23.81 6.22
N GLY A 146 -14.22 -23.99 6.97
CA GLY A 146 -13.19 -25.01 6.70
C GLY A 146 -12.30 -24.74 5.48
N ASN A 147 -12.74 -23.97 4.48
CA ASN A 147 -11.98 -23.71 3.26
C ASN A 147 -12.10 -22.25 2.83
N ILE A 148 -10.96 -21.58 2.70
CA ILE A 148 -10.84 -20.28 2.05
C ILE A 148 -10.07 -20.46 0.75
N THR A 149 -10.57 -19.89 -0.34
CA THR A 149 -9.86 -19.83 -1.62
C THR A 149 -9.13 -18.48 -1.73
N PHE A 150 -7.80 -18.55 -1.83
CA PHE A 150 -6.92 -17.38 -1.98
C PHE A 150 -6.61 -17.06 -3.44
N SER A 151 -7.08 -17.88 -4.38
CA SER A 151 -6.76 -17.74 -5.79
C SER A 151 -7.87 -18.26 -6.69
N TYR A 152 -8.00 -17.63 -7.85
CA TYR A 152 -8.79 -18.18 -8.96
C TYR A 152 -7.88 -19.06 -9.82
N LYS A 153 -8.34 -20.20 -10.33
CA LYS A 153 -7.59 -21.07 -11.27
C LYS A 153 -7.04 -20.28 -12.48
N TRP A 154 -7.70 -19.21 -12.84
CA TRP A 154 -7.28 -18.33 -13.93
C TRP A 154 -6.11 -17.42 -13.53
N SER A 155 -6.06 -16.96 -12.29
CA SER A 155 -4.98 -16.12 -11.73
C SER A 155 -3.69 -16.93 -11.48
N GLU A 156 -3.79 -18.22 -11.18
CA GLU A 156 -2.62 -19.08 -10.96
C GLU A 156 -1.82 -19.36 -12.24
N ASN A 157 -2.52 -19.49 -13.37
CA ASN A 157 -1.90 -19.86 -14.64
C ASN A 157 -1.46 -18.64 -15.47
N PHE A 158 -1.90 -17.43 -15.14
CA PHE A 158 -1.66 -16.26 -15.98
C PHE A 158 -0.17 -15.87 -16.04
N LEU A 159 0.61 -16.14 -14.98
CA LEU A 159 2.05 -15.87 -14.96
C LEU A 159 2.93 -17.12 -14.86
N SER A 160 2.38 -18.29 -14.53
CA SER A 160 3.18 -19.51 -14.33
C SER A 160 3.80 -20.05 -15.63
N ASN A 161 3.25 -19.67 -16.77
CA ASN A 161 3.70 -20.15 -18.10
C ASN A 161 4.58 -19.13 -18.83
N THR A 162 5.01 -18.05 -18.14
CA THR A 162 5.84 -17.03 -18.74
C THR A 162 7.32 -17.39 -18.54
N HIS A 163 7.88 -18.18 -19.44
CA HIS A 163 9.31 -18.43 -19.56
C HIS A 163 10.00 -17.26 -20.28
N PHE A 164 9.96 -16.07 -19.70
CA PHE A 164 10.67 -14.94 -20.27
C PHE A 164 12.07 -14.87 -19.66
N ASP A 165 13.09 -15.14 -20.47
CA ASP A 165 14.49 -15.04 -20.06
C ASP A 165 14.89 -13.56 -19.86
N PHE A 166 14.50 -12.98 -18.73
CA PHE A 166 14.83 -11.59 -18.36
C PHE A 166 16.34 -11.31 -18.41
N ILE A 167 17.16 -12.32 -18.12
CA ILE A 167 18.63 -12.19 -18.13
C ILE A 167 19.16 -11.96 -19.56
N ARG A 168 18.52 -12.52 -20.57
CA ARG A 168 18.92 -12.37 -21.98
C ARG A 168 18.57 -10.98 -22.51
N VAL A 169 17.46 -10.40 -22.05
CA VAL A 169 16.94 -9.10 -22.49
C VAL A 169 17.50 -7.92 -21.68
N ARG A 170 18.34 -8.19 -20.66
CA ARG A 170 18.91 -7.15 -19.77
C ARG A 170 19.59 -5.99 -20.50
N LYS A 171 20.31 -6.27 -21.63
CA LYS A 171 20.98 -5.23 -22.42
C LYS A 171 20.00 -4.22 -23.02
N VAL A 172 18.85 -4.70 -23.51
CA VAL A 172 17.77 -3.85 -24.04
C VAL A 172 17.18 -3.00 -22.93
N GLY A 173 16.94 -3.59 -21.75
CA GLY A 173 16.45 -2.86 -20.58
C GLY A 173 17.40 -1.73 -20.15
N TYR A 174 18.71 -1.99 -20.10
CA TYR A 174 19.71 -0.95 -19.80
C TYR A 174 19.73 0.16 -20.86
N THR A 175 19.67 -0.19 -22.13
CA THR A 175 19.64 0.81 -23.21
C THR A 175 18.41 1.71 -23.11
N ILE A 176 17.22 1.14 -22.87
CA ILE A 176 15.99 1.91 -22.69
C ILE A 176 16.12 2.82 -21.46
N ALA A 177 16.61 2.31 -20.33
CA ALA A 177 16.78 3.10 -19.12
C ALA A 177 17.74 4.29 -19.34
N VAL A 178 18.90 4.05 -19.97
CA VAL A 178 19.88 5.11 -20.27
C VAL A 178 19.29 6.17 -21.19
N VAL A 179 18.56 5.76 -22.24
CA VAL A 179 17.91 6.69 -23.17
C VAL A 179 16.86 7.53 -22.44
N LEU A 180 16.03 6.93 -21.59
CA LEU A 180 15.01 7.66 -20.82
C LEU A 180 15.64 8.65 -19.84
N ILE A 181 16.73 8.27 -19.15
CA ILE A 181 17.46 9.16 -18.24
C ILE A 181 18.07 10.33 -19.04
N ALA A 182 18.72 10.05 -20.17
CA ALA A 182 19.30 11.09 -21.01
C ALA A 182 18.24 12.08 -21.51
N LEU A 183 17.11 11.58 -22.01
CA LEU A 183 15.98 12.42 -22.44
C LEU A 183 15.41 13.26 -21.28
N SER A 184 15.31 12.68 -20.09
CA SER A 184 14.87 13.39 -18.88
C SER A 184 15.82 14.52 -18.50
N CYS A 185 17.14 14.26 -18.51
CA CYS A 185 18.15 15.28 -18.23
C CYS A 185 18.15 16.40 -19.27
N ILE A 186 18.04 16.06 -20.56
CA ILE A 186 17.96 17.05 -21.63
C ILE A 186 16.71 17.92 -21.49
N SER A 187 15.55 17.30 -21.20
CA SER A 187 14.30 18.00 -20.98
C SER A 187 14.36 18.94 -19.78
N PHE A 188 15.00 18.48 -18.71
CA PHE A 188 15.22 19.28 -17.49
C PHE A 188 16.07 20.52 -17.74
N VAL A 189 17.18 20.37 -18.48
CA VAL A 189 18.06 21.49 -18.83
C VAL A 189 17.40 22.43 -19.82
N ALA A 190 16.67 21.90 -20.82
CA ALA A 190 16.05 22.71 -21.87
C ALA A 190 14.80 23.47 -21.42
N ARG A 191 13.99 22.89 -20.54
CA ARG A 191 12.70 23.49 -20.12
C ARG A 191 12.70 24.06 -18.70
N GLY A 192 13.69 23.70 -17.87
CA GLY A 192 13.70 24.05 -16.44
C GLY A 192 12.54 23.45 -15.65
N LEU A 193 12.52 23.70 -14.34
CA LEU A 193 11.37 23.38 -13.49
C LEU A 193 10.41 24.57 -13.48
N ASN A 194 9.19 24.38 -13.97
CA ASN A 194 8.08 25.28 -13.66
C ASN A 194 7.73 25.08 -12.17
N LEU A 195 8.37 25.82 -11.32
CA LEU A 195 7.97 25.95 -9.91
C LEU A 195 6.60 26.63 -9.91
N GLY A 196 5.55 25.86 -9.63
CA GLY A 196 4.17 26.33 -9.71
C GLY A 196 3.98 27.68 -8.99
N ALA A 197 3.06 28.48 -9.48
CA ALA A 197 2.77 29.87 -9.09
C ALA A 197 2.56 30.16 -7.59
N CYS A 198 2.56 29.15 -6.73
CA CYS A 198 2.37 29.28 -5.30
C CYS A 198 3.57 29.93 -4.56
N LEU A 199 4.75 30.01 -5.19
CA LEU A 199 5.92 30.70 -4.64
C LEU A 199 6.12 32.13 -5.15
N LEU A 200 5.39 32.52 -6.20
CA LEU A 200 5.49 33.85 -6.78
C LEU A 200 4.54 34.89 -6.19
N TYR A 201 3.65 34.50 -5.27
CA TYR A 201 2.67 35.41 -4.66
C TYR A 201 3.15 36.06 -3.36
N THR A 202 4.43 36.05 -3.06
CA THR A 202 5.05 36.81 -1.97
C THR A 202 5.85 38.00 -2.50
N SER A 203 5.42 38.60 -3.61
CA SER A 203 5.88 39.93 -3.96
C SER A 203 5.00 40.94 -3.19
N PRO A 204 5.54 41.75 -2.27
CA PRO A 204 4.78 42.85 -1.68
C PRO A 204 4.45 43.82 -2.79
N SER A 205 3.15 44.04 -3.02
CA SER A 205 2.73 45.17 -3.87
C SER A 205 3.17 46.46 -3.17
N PRO A 206 3.64 47.46 -3.92
CA PRO A 206 4.05 48.75 -3.39
C PRO A 206 2.90 49.51 -2.76
#